data_1ad16cad97ce74d8a7afdd23a45f262a
#
_entry.id   1ad16cad97ce74d8a7afdd23a45f262a
#
_cell.length_a   1.000
_cell.length_b   1.000
_cell.length_c   1.000
_cell.angle_alpha   90.00
_cell.angle_beta   90.00
_cell.angle_gamma   90.00
#
_symmetry.space_group_name_H-M   'P 1'
#
loop_
_entity.id
_entity.type
_entity.pdbx_description
1 polymer ?
#
loop_
_entity_poly.entity_id
_entity_poly.type
_entity_poly.pdbx_seq_one_letter_code
_entity_poly.pdbx_strand_id
1 'polypeptide(L)'
;MAVKVVKFGGTSMASAAQLRKVADIVLADPERRIVVVSAPGKRTAKDTKVTDLLIELARAGLARQGTDGAVATALDAVVERYRAIISPLKLPAELLTTIADDLRARVKARATSDEAYLDNLKAAGEDHSARVFAAYLKHLGHDAQYVNPKDAGLLLSDEPGNARVLTSSYGRLRSTLRRSTGIIVFPGFFGYSETGRVVTFPRGGSDITGAILAAAVEASVYENFTDVDAVCVVDPRIVADPVAVKQITYREMRELSYAGFSVFHDEALEPVFHAGIRVNVRNTNNPDAPGTMILPARDANELPIVGIAATSGFCSLYVSKYLMNREVGFGRRVLNVLEDEGVPFEHMPTGIDNMSVIMRESRFTPATEERVLRRLRKELAPDEMSIERGLALVMVVGEGMRHQVGTAGRACSAIAGAGVNLEMINQGSSEVSMMFGIKSQHIAAAVRGLYDAYFPPAKPAHAKPARAASATAKPATAKAPPTKKVPARKATRPKK
;
A
#
# COMPACT_ATOMS: atom_id res chain seq x y z
N MET A 1 -30.11 6.38 7.72
CA MET A 1 -28.88 6.97 8.27
C MET A 1 -27.73 6.52 7.39
N ALA A 2 -26.75 7.38 7.17
CA ALA A 2 -25.53 7.01 6.51
C ALA A 2 -24.80 5.92 7.33
N VAL A 3 -24.14 4.98 6.67
CA VAL A 3 -23.39 3.91 7.35
C VAL A 3 -21.93 4.05 6.96
N LYS A 4 -21.05 4.11 7.96
CA LYS A 4 -19.61 4.00 7.79
C LYS A 4 -19.16 2.58 8.08
N VAL A 5 -18.27 2.08 7.25
CA VAL A 5 -17.52 0.86 7.54
C VAL A 5 -16.15 1.29 8.05
N VAL A 6 -15.74 0.76 9.19
CA VAL A 6 -14.44 1.06 9.79
C VAL A 6 -13.63 -0.20 9.94
N LYS A 7 -12.34 -0.16 9.60
CA LYS A 7 -11.44 -1.30 9.79
C LYS A 7 -10.28 -0.91 10.70
N PHE A 8 -9.93 -1.80 11.61
CA PHE A 8 -8.79 -1.65 12.51
C PHE A 8 -7.72 -2.68 12.22
N GLY A 9 -6.48 -2.21 12.02
CA GLY A 9 -5.33 -3.06 11.76
C GLY A 9 -4.85 -3.83 12.99
N GLY A 10 -3.93 -4.77 12.79
CA GLY A 10 -3.45 -5.65 13.86
C GLY A 10 -2.80 -4.89 15.03
N THR A 11 -2.08 -3.81 14.80
CA THR A 11 -1.50 -2.96 15.85
C THR A 11 -2.59 -2.31 16.72
N SER A 12 -3.72 -1.95 16.12
CA SER A 12 -4.89 -1.40 16.82
C SER A 12 -5.62 -2.45 17.67
N MET A 13 -5.45 -3.74 17.35
CA MET A 13 -6.07 -4.86 18.09
C MET A 13 -5.09 -5.57 19.03
N ALA A 14 -3.85 -5.07 19.19
CA ALA A 14 -2.75 -5.80 19.84
C ALA A 14 -2.88 -5.98 21.34
N SER A 15 -3.64 -5.15 22.03
CA SER A 15 -3.72 -5.15 23.50
C SER A 15 -5.05 -4.60 24.03
N ALA A 16 -5.36 -4.83 25.29
CA ALA A 16 -6.52 -4.25 25.98
C ALA A 16 -6.54 -2.70 25.90
N ALA A 17 -5.38 -2.05 26.00
CA ALA A 17 -5.28 -0.60 25.92
C ALA A 17 -5.67 -0.11 24.51
N GLN A 18 -5.26 -0.82 23.47
CA GLN A 18 -5.65 -0.50 22.09
C GLN A 18 -7.13 -0.76 21.86
N LEU A 19 -7.71 -1.86 22.38
CA LEU A 19 -9.13 -2.13 22.24
C LEU A 19 -10.01 -1.04 22.88
N ARG A 20 -9.55 -0.45 24.00
CA ARG A 20 -10.23 0.71 24.61
C ARG A 20 -10.28 1.89 23.66
N LYS A 21 -9.13 2.28 23.07
CA LYS A 21 -9.08 3.36 22.07
C LYS A 21 -9.96 3.07 20.85
N VAL A 22 -9.95 1.82 20.37
CA VAL A 22 -10.82 1.40 19.25
C VAL A 22 -12.28 1.54 19.62
N ALA A 23 -12.68 1.15 20.84
CA ALA A 23 -14.06 1.34 21.32
C ALA A 23 -14.41 2.82 21.37
N ASP A 24 -13.55 3.67 21.95
CA ASP A 24 -13.78 5.12 22.01
C ASP A 24 -13.99 5.71 20.60
N ILE A 25 -13.15 5.31 19.63
CA ILE A 25 -13.29 5.74 18.23
C ILE A 25 -14.62 5.29 17.63
N VAL A 26 -14.99 4.03 17.81
CA VAL A 26 -16.23 3.47 17.25
C VAL A 26 -17.46 4.20 17.85
N LEU A 27 -17.45 4.39 19.16
CA LEU A 27 -18.58 4.98 19.90
C LEU A 27 -18.71 6.50 19.72
N ALA A 28 -17.63 7.18 19.34
CA ALA A 28 -17.66 8.63 19.07
C ALA A 28 -18.48 9.02 17.84
N ASP A 29 -18.81 8.06 16.96
CA ASP A 29 -19.58 8.34 15.73
C ASP A 29 -20.63 7.25 15.49
N PRO A 30 -21.92 7.55 15.65
CA PRO A 30 -23.00 6.57 15.51
C PRO A 30 -23.17 6.01 14.09
N GLU A 31 -22.55 6.60 13.08
CA GLU A 31 -22.52 6.07 11.72
C GLU A 31 -21.54 4.91 11.56
N ARG A 32 -20.58 4.73 12.46
CA ARG A 32 -19.59 3.63 12.49
C ARG A 32 -20.23 2.31 12.93
N ARG A 33 -21.11 1.80 12.11
CA ARG A 33 -21.95 0.65 12.47
C ARG A 33 -21.34 -0.70 12.08
N ILE A 34 -20.43 -0.75 11.15
CA ILE A 34 -19.76 -1.99 10.69
C ILE A 34 -18.27 -1.85 10.96
N VAL A 35 -17.79 -2.69 11.86
CA VAL A 35 -16.40 -2.68 12.35
C VAL A 35 -15.70 -3.94 11.92
N VAL A 36 -14.69 -3.81 11.07
CA VAL A 36 -13.82 -4.92 10.64
C VAL A 36 -12.54 -4.92 11.46
N VAL A 37 -12.18 -6.06 12.00
CA VAL A 37 -10.99 -6.19 12.85
C VAL A 37 -10.01 -7.21 12.29
N SER A 38 -8.72 -6.92 12.43
CA SER A 38 -7.63 -7.86 12.16
C SER A 38 -7.31 -8.70 13.39
N ALA A 39 -6.56 -9.78 13.19
CA ALA A 39 -5.93 -10.51 14.30
C ALA A 39 -5.01 -9.57 15.14
N PRO A 40 -4.83 -9.83 16.44
CA PRO A 40 -3.95 -9.02 17.28
C PRO A 40 -2.51 -9.01 16.77
N GLY A 41 -2.01 -7.83 16.45
CA GLY A 41 -0.66 -7.59 15.96
C GLY A 41 0.39 -7.55 17.04
N LYS A 42 1.57 -7.00 16.74
CA LYS A 42 2.67 -6.80 17.69
C LYS A 42 2.36 -5.69 18.68
N ARG A 43 2.63 -5.89 19.97
CA ARG A 43 2.59 -4.88 21.02
C ARG A 43 3.88 -4.04 21.05
N THR A 44 5.00 -4.67 20.68
CA THR A 44 6.33 -4.07 20.58
C THR A 44 7.08 -4.64 19.38
N ALA A 45 8.20 -4.05 18.99
CA ALA A 45 9.03 -4.52 17.86
C ALA A 45 9.49 -5.99 18.01
N LYS A 46 9.70 -6.46 19.26
CA LYS A 46 10.16 -7.82 19.59
C LYS A 46 9.02 -8.83 19.74
N ASP A 47 7.77 -8.39 19.69
CA ASP A 47 6.60 -9.26 19.91
C ASP A 47 6.26 -10.08 18.66
N THR A 48 5.53 -11.19 18.83
CA THR A 48 5.04 -12.04 17.74
C THR A 48 3.56 -11.75 17.48
N LYS A 49 3.16 -11.66 16.23
CA LYS A 49 1.74 -11.48 15.85
C LYS A 49 0.96 -12.77 16.14
N VAL A 50 -0.32 -12.64 16.45
CA VAL A 50 -1.19 -13.82 16.60
C VAL A 50 -1.24 -14.65 15.31
N THR A 51 -1.23 -14.03 14.14
CA THR A 51 -1.19 -14.76 12.87
C THR A 51 0.07 -15.63 12.73
N ASP A 52 1.24 -15.13 13.18
CA ASP A 52 2.49 -15.89 13.14
C ASP A 52 2.43 -17.08 14.13
N LEU A 53 1.88 -16.88 15.35
CA LEU A 53 1.65 -17.96 16.32
C LEU A 53 0.69 -19.03 15.78
N LEU A 54 -0.34 -18.63 15.04
CA LEU A 54 -1.29 -19.57 14.41
C LEU A 54 -0.64 -20.36 13.27
N ILE A 55 0.29 -19.75 12.53
CA ILE A 55 1.10 -20.46 11.53
C ILE A 55 2.02 -21.49 12.20
N GLU A 56 2.63 -21.14 13.32
CA GLU A 56 3.44 -22.10 14.12
C GLU A 56 2.59 -23.26 14.63
N LEU A 57 1.39 -22.97 15.14
CA LEU A 57 0.43 -23.98 15.59
C LEU A 57 0.02 -24.90 14.41
N ALA A 58 -0.24 -24.34 13.22
CA ALA A 58 -0.56 -25.11 12.05
C ALA A 58 0.60 -26.03 11.63
N ARG A 59 1.83 -25.52 11.61
CA ARG A 59 3.02 -26.33 11.31
C ARG A 59 3.24 -27.44 12.31
N ALA A 60 3.03 -27.18 13.60
CA ALA A 60 3.10 -28.22 14.63
C ALA A 60 2.02 -29.31 14.41
N GLY A 61 0.81 -28.93 14.02
CA GLY A 61 -0.28 -29.88 13.70
C GLY A 61 -0.04 -30.71 12.43
N LEU A 62 0.63 -30.12 11.42
CA LEU A 62 0.96 -30.82 10.16
C LEU A 62 2.19 -31.73 10.29
N ALA A 63 3.09 -31.46 11.22
CA ALA A 63 4.25 -32.30 11.46
C ALA A 63 3.80 -33.68 11.98
N ARG A 64 3.74 -34.69 11.08
CA ARG A 64 3.28 -36.07 11.36
C ARG A 64 4.03 -36.77 12.50
N GLN A 65 5.10 -36.18 12.98
CA GLN A 65 5.90 -36.61 14.15
C GLN A 65 5.80 -35.60 15.31
N GLY A 66 4.85 -34.65 15.24
CA GLY A 66 4.66 -33.66 16.31
C GLY A 66 4.25 -34.37 17.59
N THR A 67 5.13 -34.33 18.57
CA THR A 67 4.75 -34.69 19.91
C THR A 67 3.57 -33.83 20.34
N ASP A 68 2.55 -34.40 20.97
CA ASP A 68 1.40 -33.66 21.53
C ASP A 68 1.85 -32.41 22.31
N GLY A 69 3.06 -32.41 22.84
CA GLY A 69 3.70 -31.29 23.51
C GLY A 69 3.96 -30.04 22.63
N ALA A 70 4.37 -30.20 21.36
CA ALA A 70 4.63 -29.05 20.48
C ALA A 70 3.33 -28.34 20.10
N VAL A 71 2.28 -29.09 19.81
CA VAL A 71 0.94 -28.54 19.54
C VAL A 71 0.39 -27.83 20.78
N ALA A 72 0.51 -28.47 21.97
CA ALA A 72 0.06 -27.86 23.23
C ALA A 72 0.78 -26.53 23.50
N THR A 73 2.11 -26.50 23.37
CA THR A 73 2.92 -25.28 23.57
C THR A 73 2.52 -24.16 22.60
N ALA A 74 2.35 -24.46 21.31
CA ALA A 74 1.95 -23.49 20.31
C ALA A 74 0.51 -22.98 20.54
N LEU A 75 -0.42 -23.86 20.95
CA LEU A 75 -1.77 -23.49 21.32
C LEU A 75 -1.79 -22.58 22.55
N ASP A 76 -1.06 -22.94 23.60
CA ASP A 76 -0.98 -22.15 24.83
C ASP A 76 -0.41 -20.74 24.55
N ALA A 77 0.55 -20.61 23.63
CA ALA A 77 1.08 -19.31 23.23
C ALA A 77 -0.01 -18.40 22.60
N VAL A 78 -0.90 -18.95 21.76
CA VAL A 78 -2.04 -18.20 21.20
C VAL A 78 -3.04 -17.84 22.29
N VAL A 79 -3.42 -18.77 23.15
CA VAL A 79 -4.38 -18.57 24.24
C VAL A 79 -3.88 -17.50 25.21
N GLU A 80 -2.59 -17.50 25.55
CA GLU A 80 -1.98 -16.51 26.44
C GLU A 80 -2.03 -15.09 25.83
N ARG A 81 -1.87 -14.97 24.52
CA ARG A 81 -2.07 -13.67 23.83
C ARG A 81 -3.49 -13.13 24.01
N TYR A 82 -4.51 -13.97 23.90
CA TYR A 82 -5.89 -13.57 24.14
C TYR A 82 -6.18 -13.34 25.62
N ARG A 83 -5.61 -14.13 26.54
CA ARG A 83 -5.69 -13.90 27.98
C ARG A 83 -5.20 -12.50 28.36
N ALA A 84 -4.04 -12.11 27.81
CA ALA A 84 -3.45 -10.79 28.04
C ALA A 84 -4.32 -9.62 27.51
N ILE A 85 -5.29 -9.89 26.63
CA ILE A 85 -6.28 -8.91 26.16
C ILE A 85 -7.56 -8.98 27.01
N ILE A 86 -8.10 -10.18 27.22
CA ILE A 86 -9.41 -10.42 27.84
C ILE A 86 -9.40 -10.04 29.32
N SER A 87 -8.37 -10.45 30.08
CA SER A 87 -8.32 -10.23 31.54
C SER A 87 -8.32 -8.75 31.93
N PRO A 88 -7.48 -7.86 31.32
CA PRO A 88 -7.51 -6.43 31.66
C PRO A 88 -8.77 -5.69 31.19
N LEU A 89 -9.56 -6.28 30.26
CA LEU A 89 -10.87 -5.76 29.84
C LEU A 89 -12.00 -6.25 30.75
N LYS A 90 -11.70 -7.11 31.75
CA LYS A 90 -12.67 -7.70 32.69
C LYS A 90 -13.82 -8.45 31.97
N LEU A 91 -13.49 -9.10 30.84
CA LEU A 91 -14.45 -9.92 30.10
C LEU A 91 -14.60 -11.30 30.77
N PRO A 92 -15.73 -12.01 30.57
CA PRO A 92 -15.97 -13.32 31.13
C PRO A 92 -14.89 -14.33 30.76
N ALA A 93 -14.46 -15.14 31.73
CA ALA A 93 -13.41 -16.16 31.52
C ALA A 93 -13.83 -17.24 30.50
N GLU A 94 -15.13 -17.50 30.36
CA GLU A 94 -15.72 -18.43 29.41
C GLU A 94 -15.35 -18.10 27.96
N LEU A 95 -15.12 -16.82 27.66
CA LEU A 95 -14.67 -16.40 26.34
C LEU A 95 -13.29 -16.98 26.00
N LEU A 96 -12.38 -17.03 26.96
CA LEU A 96 -11.06 -17.63 26.77
C LEU A 96 -11.14 -19.16 26.59
N THR A 97 -12.03 -19.82 27.35
CA THR A 97 -12.30 -21.25 27.20
C THR A 97 -12.86 -21.54 25.78
N THR A 98 -13.80 -20.75 25.33
CA THR A 98 -14.37 -20.86 23.95
C THR A 98 -13.29 -20.73 22.88
N ILE A 99 -12.35 -19.77 23.03
CA ILE A 99 -11.22 -19.59 22.11
C ILE A 99 -10.30 -20.82 22.11
N ALA A 100 -9.96 -21.32 23.29
CA ALA A 100 -9.09 -22.50 23.42
C ALA A 100 -9.74 -23.75 22.80
N ASP A 101 -11.03 -23.95 23.02
CA ASP A 101 -11.76 -25.09 22.47
C ASP A 101 -11.93 -25.03 20.96
N ASP A 102 -12.18 -23.83 20.38
CA ASP A 102 -12.21 -23.63 18.93
C ASP A 102 -10.84 -23.93 18.32
N LEU A 103 -9.76 -23.44 18.92
CA LEU A 103 -8.41 -23.74 18.44
C LEU A 103 -8.10 -25.24 18.46
N ARG A 104 -8.48 -25.94 19.53
CA ARG A 104 -8.35 -27.41 19.62
C ARG A 104 -9.17 -28.13 18.53
N ALA A 105 -10.37 -27.65 18.25
CA ALA A 105 -11.22 -28.21 17.21
C ALA A 105 -10.60 -27.98 15.82
N ARG A 106 -10.08 -26.78 15.54
CA ARG A 106 -9.41 -26.48 14.26
C ARG A 106 -8.13 -27.29 14.05
N VAL A 107 -7.34 -27.52 15.09
CA VAL A 107 -6.15 -28.39 15.01
C VAL A 107 -6.53 -29.82 14.65
N LYS A 108 -7.64 -30.32 15.17
CA LYS A 108 -8.14 -31.69 14.89
C LYS A 108 -8.91 -31.79 13.56
N ALA A 109 -9.27 -30.68 12.95
CA ALA A 109 -10.06 -30.68 11.72
C ALA A 109 -9.28 -31.31 10.55
N ARG A 110 -9.95 -32.14 9.78
CA ARG A 110 -9.39 -32.66 8.53
C ARG A 110 -9.51 -31.58 7.45
N ALA A 111 -8.43 -31.38 6.71
CA ALA A 111 -8.38 -30.47 5.57
C ALA A 111 -8.06 -31.25 4.29
N THR A 112 -8.41 -30.66 3.15
CA THR A 112 -8.18 -31.26 1.82
C THR A 112 -6.73 -31.08 1.35
N SER A 113 -6.01 -30.10 1.90
CA SER A 113 -4.60 -29.82 1.66
C SER A 113 -3.96 -29.12 2.86
N ASP A 114 -2.63 -29.03 2.87
CA ASP A 114 -1.88 -28.30 3.90
C ASP A 114 -2.19 -26.80 3.87
N GLU A 115 -2.41 -26.22 2.68
CA GLU A 115 -2.80 -24.83 2.51
C GLU A 115 -4.20 -24.55 3.09
N ALA A 116 -5.17 -25.41 2.84
CA ALA A 116 -6.52 -25.32 3.41
C ALA A 116 -6.50 -25.47 4.95
N TYR A 117 -5.65 -26.34 5.48
CA TYR A 117 -5.43 -26.46 6.91
C TYR A 117 -4.85 -25.20 7.52
N LEU A 118 -3.84 -24.63 6.85
CA LEU A 118 -3.20 -23.37 7.26
C LEU A 118 -4.21 -22.22 7.25
N ASP A 119 -5.06 -22.11 6.23
CA ASP A 119 -6.11 -21.09 6.14
C ASP A 119 -7.12 -21.20 7.28
N ASN A 120 -7.56 -22.42 7.62
CA ASN A 120 -8.47 -22.64 8.73
C ASN A 120 -7.90 -22.16 10.07
N LEU A 121 -6.63 -22.36 10.31
CA LEU A 121 -5.98 -21.89 11.55
C LEU A 121 -5.67 -20.39 11.53
N LYS A 122 -5.19 -19.85 10.41
CA LYS A 122 -4.95 -18.40 10.28
C LYS A 122 -6.22 -17.59 10.53
N ALA A 123 -7.34 -18.02 9.98
CA ALA A 123 -8.64 -17.37 10.13
C ALA A 123 -9.09 -17.21 11.60
N ALA A 124 -8.65 -18.09 12.49
CA ALA A 124 -8.97 -18.01 13.91
C ALA A 124 -8.51 -16.70 14.57
N GLY A 125 -7.45 -16.07 14.04
CA GLY A 125 -6.94 -14.81 14.56
C GLY A 125 -7.95 -13.68 14.49
N GLU A 126 -8.51 -13.46 13.32
CA GLU A 126 -9.53 -12.43 13.10
C GLU A 126 -10.88 -12.83 13.72
N ASP A 127 -11.23 -14.11 13.63
CA ASP A 127 -12.48 -14.63 14.20
C ASP A 127 -12.55 -14.39 15.71
N HIS A 128 -11.52 -14.77 16.45
CA HIS A 128 -11.45 -14.54 17.90
C HIS A 128 -11.32 -13.05 18.23
N SER A 129 -10.55 -12.29 17.47
CA SER A 129 -10.45 -10.83 17.65
C SER A 129 -11.82 -10.15 17.56
N ALA A 130 -12.63 -10.53 16.58
CA ALA A 130 -13.99 -9.99 16.41
C ALA A 130 -14.91 -10.39 17.56
N ARG A 131 -14.87 -11.64 18.03
CA ARG A 131 -15.64 -12.11 19.18
C ARG A 131 -15.26 -11.35 20.47
N VAL A 132 -13.97 -11.16 20.72
CA VAL A 132 -13.48 -10.42 21.88
C VAL A 132 -13.94 -8.96 21.83
N PHE A 133 -13.80 -8.31 20.66
CA PHE A 133 -14.20 -6.90 20.55
C PHE A 133 -15.71 -6.70 20.64
N ALA A 134 -16.52 -7.58 20.04
CA ALA A 134 -17.98 -7.56 20.21
C ALA A 134 -18.39 -7.75 21.67
N ALA A 135 -17.76 -8.70 22.38
CA ALA A 135 -18.00 -8.92 23.80
C ALA A 135 -17.60 -7.69 24.64
N TYR A 136 -16.51 -7.00 24.27
CA TYR A 136 -16.09 -5.78 24.95
C TYR A 136 -17.09 -4.64 24.77
N LEU A 137 -17.59 -4.39 23.55
CA LEU A 137 -18.63 -3.38 23.32
C LEU A 137 -19.92 -3.70 24.10
N LYS A 138 -20.33 -4.97 24.16
CA LYS A 138 -21.46 -5.41 25.02
C LYS A 138 -21.20 -5.16 26.50
N HIS A 139 -19.98 -5.44 26.96
CA HIS A 139 -19.59 -5.19 28.37
C HIS A 139 -19.68 -3.69 28.72
N LEU A 140 -19.44 -2.81 27.76
CA LEU A 140 -19.62 -1.36 27.90
C LEU A 140 -21.11 -0.91 27.81
N GLY A 141 -22.06 -1.83 27.64
CA GLY A 141 -23.49 -1.55 27.58
C GLY A 141 -24.03 -1.20 26.19
N HIS A 142 -23.26 -1.42 25.11
CA HIS A 142 -23.69 -1.11 23.76
C HIS A 142 -24.28 -2.34 23.04
N ASP A 143 -25.29 -2.08 22.19
CA ASP A 143 -25.82 -3.11 21.29
C ASP A 143 -24.79 -3.41 20.20
N ALA A 144 -24.03 -4.49 20.38
CA ALA A 144 -22.98 -4.91 19.47
C ALA A 144 -23.06 -6.42 19.25
N GLN A 145 -22.78 -6.88 18.03
CA GLN A 145 -22.84 -8.29 17.68
C GLN A 145 -21.66 -8.70 16.82
N TYR A 146 -21.10 -9.88 17.11
CA TYR A 146 -20.21 -10.59 16.21
C TYR A 146 -21.03 -11.20 15.08
N VAL A 147 -20.57 -11.03 13.84
CA VAL A 147 -21.21 -11.64 12.66
C VAL A 147 -20.17 -12.51 11.92
N ASN A 148 -20.45 -13.79 11.82
CA ASN A 148 -19.57 -14.72 11.09
C ASN A 148 -19.68 -14.48 9.58
N PRO A 149 -18.57 -14.49 8.81
CA PRO A 149 -18.58 -14.33 7.36
C PRO A 149 -19.49 -15.31 6.62
N LYS A 150 -19.62 -16.56 7.12
CA LYS A 150 -20.52 -17.56 6.55
C LYS A 150 -21.98 -17.15 6.67
N ASP A 151 -22.39 -16.71 7.86
CA ASP A 151 -23.77 -16.33 8.16
C ASP A 151 -24.15 -15.04 7.43
N ALA A 152 -23.15 -14.16 7.21
CA ALA A 152 -23.31 -12.96 6.42
C ALA A 152 -23.34 -13.22 4.90
N GLY A 153 -22.88 -14.38 4.45
CA GLY A 153 -22.84 -14.77 3.05
C GLY A 153 -21.63 -14.23 2.29
N LEU A 154 -20.47 -14.05 2.96
CA LEU A 154 -19.20 -13.74 2.31
C LEU A 154 -18.63 -14.99 1.66
N LEU A 155 -18.90 -15.16 0.36
CA LEU A 155 -18.41 -16.24 -0.46
C LEU A 155 -17.16 -15.82 -1.25
N LEU A 156 -16.18 -16.69 -1.25
CA LEU A 156 -14.88 -16.49 -1.90
C LEU A 156 -14.59 -17.63 -2.88
N SER A 157 -13.65 -17.40 -3.80
CA SER A 157 -13.09 -18.46 -4.64
C SER A 157 -12.37 -19.50 -3.79
N ASP A 158 -12.31 -20.74 -4.28
CA ASP A 158 -11.76 -21.88 -3.56
C ASP A 158 -10.23 -22.01 -3.75
N GLU A 159 -9.51 -20.89 -3.50
CA GLU A 159 -8.06 -20.73 -3.65
C GLU A 159 -7.44 -20.38 -2.30
N PRO A 160 -6.97 -21.37 -1.51
CA PRO A 160 -6.37 -21.10 -0.20
C PRO A 160 -5.22 -20.08 -0.26
N GLY A 161 -5.27 -19.07 0.62
CA GLY A 161 -4.26 -18.02 0.71
C GLY A 161 -4.29 -16.96 -0.39
N ASN A 162 -5.13 -17.13 -1.42
CA ASN A 162 -5.24 -16.21 -2.57
C ASN A 162 -6.70 -16.05 -3.03
N ALA A 163 -7.64 -16.16 -2.12
CA ALA A 163 -9.07 -16.14 -2.45
C ALA A 163 -9.53 -14.77 -2.95
N ARG A 164 -10.54 -14.77 -3.83
CA ARG A 164 -11.20 -13.59 -4.38
C ARG A 164 -12.68 -13.60 -4.03
N VAL A 165 -13.26 -12.41 -3.83
CA VAL A 165 -14.70 -12.31 -3.54
C VAL A 165 -15.54 -12.70 -4.75
N LEU A 166 -16.56 -13.53 -4.52
CA LEU A 166 -17.54 -13.85 -5.55
C LEU A 166 -18.62 -12.77 -5.62
N THR A 167 -19.04 -12.41 -6.83
CA THR A 167 -20.03 -11.36 -7.07
C THR A 167 -21.34 -11.57 -6.31
N SER A 168 -21.74 -12.84 -6.11
CA SER A 168 -22.93 -13.22 -5.33
C SER A 168 -22.88 -12.82 -3.85
N SER A 169 -21.68 -12.57 -3.30
CA SER A 169 -21.48 -12.11 -1.91
C SER A 169 -22.12 -10.76 -1.64
N TYR A 170 -22.02 -9.81 -2.57
CA TYR A 170 -22.44 -8.42 -2.32
C TYR A 170 -23.93 -8.31 -1.98
N GLY A 171 -24.79 -9.02 -2.72
CA GLY A 171 -26.24 -9.05 -2.43
C GLY A 171 -26.58 -9.71 -1.10
N ARG A 172 -25.88 -10.80 -0.74
CA ARG A 172 -26.06 -11.52 0.54
C ARG A 172 -25.62 -10.64 1.72
N LEU A 173 -24.41 -10.09 1.65
CA LEU A 173 -23.85 -9.17 2.65
C LEU A 173 -24.77 -7.97 2.87
N ARG A 174 -25.24 -7.32 1.79
CA ARG A 174 -26.19 -6.20 1.86
C ARG A 174 -27.45 -6.60 2.64
N SER A 175 -28.05 -7.74 2.28
CA SER A 175 -29.29 -8.21 2.92
C SER A 175 -29.10 -8.47 4.40
N THR A 176 -28.01 -9.12 4.81
CA THR A 176 -27.72 -9.48 6.19
C THR A 176 -27.35 -8.24 7.02
N LEU A 177 -26.41 -7.43 6.54
CA LEU A 177 -25.86 -6.31 7.32
C LEU A 177 -26.83 -5.15 7.47
N ARG A 178 -27.72 -4.91 6.49
CA ARG A 178 -28.76 -3.86 6.60
C ARG A 178 -29.90 -4.21 7.56
N ARG A 179 -30.15 -5.49 7.80
CA ARG A 179 -31.18 -5.94 8.76
C ARG A 179 -30.70 -5.90 10.21
N SER A 180 -29.40 -5.97 10.43
CA SER A 180 -28.82 -5.96 11.76
C SER A 180 -28.97 -4.58 12.41
N THR A 181 -29.36 -4.58 13.68
CA THR A 181 -29.38 -3.38 14.53
C THR A 181 -28.05 -3.27 15.27
N GLY A 182 -27.73 -2.10 15.79
CA GLY A 182 -26.52 -1.89 16.60
C GLY A 182 -25.21 -1.92 15.80
N ILE A 183 -24.14 -2.19 16.51
CA ILE A 183 -22.77 -2.26 15.97
C ILE A 183 -22.44 -3.69 15.54
N ILE A 184 -22.07 -3.88 14.31
CA ILE A 184 -21.62 -5.16 13.76
C ILE A 184 -20.11 -5.24 13.87
N VAL A 185 -19.59 -6.26 14.53
CA VAL A 185 -18.16 -6.59 14.54
C VAL A 185 -17.91 -7.78 13.63
N PHE A 186 -17.14 -7.57 12.59
CA PHE A 186 -16.89 -8.53 11.53
C PHE A 186 -15.41 -8.92 11.48
N PRO A 187 -15.06 -10.22 11.46
CA PRO A 187 -13.68 -10.63 11.29
C PRO A 187 -13.22 -10.34 9.86
N GLY A 188 -12.04 -9.73 9.71
CA GLY A 188 -11.41 -9.54 8.42
C GLY A 188 -10.72 -10.79 7.88
N PHE A 189 -10.04 -10.66 6.74
CA PHE A 189 -9.06 -11.60 6.20
C PHE A 189 -9.61 -12.92 5.61
N PHE A 190 -10.74 -13.44 6.02
CA PHE A 190 -11.25 -14.74 5.56
C PHE A 190 -12.73 -14.71 5.20
N GLY A 191 -13.14 -15.70 4.45
CA GLY A 191 -14.52 -16.02 4.13
C GLY A 191 -14.67 -17.53 3.88
N TYR A 192 -15.71 -17.89 3.14
CA TYR A 192 -16.00 -19.28 2.86
C TYR A 192 -16.14 -19.53 1.37
N SER A 193 -15.62 -20.67 0.89
CA SER A 193 -15.91 -21.13 -0.45
C SER A 193 -17.36 -21.63 -0.56
N GLU A 194 -17.86 -21.84 -1.76
CA GLU A 194 -19.19 -22.42 -1.99
C GLU A 194 -19.32 -23.83 -1.38
N THR A 195 -18.21 -24.55 -1.22
CA THR A 195 -18.17 -25.87 -0.55
C THR A 195 -18.17 -25.75 0.97
N GLY A 196 -18.17 -24.54 1.53
CA GLY A 196 -18.16 -24.27 2.98
C GLY A 196 -16.78 -24.34 3.64
N ARG A 197 -15.70 -24.40 2.87
CA ARG A 197 -14.33 -24.32 3.39
C ARG A 197 -13.97 -22.88 3.78
N VAL A 198 -13.21 -22.74 4.84
CA VAL A 198 -12.54 -21.47 5.18
C VAL A 198 -11.43 -21.24 4.18
N VAL A 199 -11.41 -20.06 3.57
CA VAL A 199 -10.36 -19.59 2.66
C VAL A 199 -9.96 -18.17 3.04
N THR A 200 -8.67 -17.86 2.90
CA THR A 200 -8.15 -16.55 3.28
C THR A 200 -7.77 -15.72 2.05
N PHE A 201 -7.94 -14.40 2.17
CA PHE A 201 -7.40 -13.45 1.22
C PHE A 201 -5.86 -13.44 1.27
N PRO A 202 -5.19 -12.89 0.25
CA PRO A 202 -3.76 -12.59 0.31
C PRO A 202 -3.45 -11.51 1.35
N ARG A 203 -2.25 -10.93 1.30
CA ARG A 203 -1.87 -9.82 2.19
C ARG A 203 -2.88 -8.66 2.11
N GLY A 204 -3.11 -7.99 3.24
CA GLY A 204 -4.10 -6.92 3.30
C GLY A 204 -5.55 -7.41 3.37
N GLY A 205 -5.78 -8.70 3.65
CA GLY A 205 -7.11 -9.31 3.60
C GLY A 205 -8.16 -8.65 4.48
N SER A 206 -7.79 -8.08 5.63
CA SER A 206 -8.76 -7.31 6.45
C SER A 206 -9.12 -5.98 5.79
N ASP A 207 -8.21 -5.36 5.03
CA ASP A 207 -8.49 -4.15 4.24
C ASP A 207 -9.44 -4.49 3.10
N ILE A 208 -9.20 -5.63 2.43
CA ILE A 208 -10.09 -6.17 1.38
C ILE A 208 -11.48 -6.45 1.95
N THR A 209 -11.58 -7.09 3.11
CA THR A 209 -12.87 -7.34 3.78
C THR A 209 -13.62 -6.04 4.05
N GLY A 210 -12.94 -5.03 4.61
CA GLY A 210 -13.53 -3.71 4.85
C GLY A 210 -14.06 -3.05 3.58
N ALA A 211 -13.30 -3.12 2.50
CA ALA A 211 -13.69 -2.58 1.20
C ALA A 211 -14.91 -3.33 0.60
N ILE A 212 -14.93 -4.66 0.70
CA ILE A 212 -16.07 -5.49 0.26
C ILE A 212 -17.34 -5.11 1.03
N LEU A 213 -17.25 -5.02 2.37
CA LEU A 213 -18.40 -4.67 3.19
C LEU A 213 -18.87 -3.24 2.90
N ALA A 214 -17.94 -2.29 2.73
CA ALA A 214 -18.27 -0.92 2.35
C ALA A 214 -19.02 -0.87 1.01
N ALA A 215 -18.52 -1.58 0.00
CA ALA A 215 -19.18 -1.69 -1.30
C ALA A 215 -20.57 -2.37 -1.19
N ALA A 216 -20.66 -3.46 -0.43
CA ALA A 216 -21.91 -4.20 -0.26
C ALA A 216 -23.04 -3.36 0.36
N VAL A 217 -22.74 -2.54 1.37
CA VAL A 217 -23.73 -1.72 2.06
C VAL A 217 -23.88 -0.32 1.47
N GLU A 218 -23.11 0.05 0.45
CA GLU A 218 -23.03 1.39 -0.12
C GLU A 218 -22.69 2.43 0.97
N ALA A 219 -21.57 2.18 1.66
CA ALA A 219 -21.14 3.01 2.77
C ALA A 219 -20.87 4.46 2.32
N SER A 220 -21.15 5.43 3.18
CA SER A 220 -20.80 6.84 2.93
C SER A 220 -19.29 7.07 2.88
N VAL A 221 -18.54 6.34 3.72
CA VAL A 221 -17.08 6.33 3.79
C VAL A 221 -16.61 4.98 4.31
N TYR A 222 -15.49 4.50 3.79
CA TYR A 222 -14.69 3.43 4.38
C TYR A 222 -13.51 4.05 5.14
N GLU A 223 -13.50 3.97 6.47
CA GLU A 223 -12.40 4.46 7.30
C GLU A 223 -11.44 3.30 7.61
N ASN A 224 -10.18 3.42 7.21
CA ASN A 224 -9.13 2.45 7.51
C ASN A 224 -8.20 3.02 8.59
N PHE A 225 -8.33 2.50 9.80
CA PHE A 225 -7.51 2.89 10.94
C PHE A 225 -6.22 2.04 11.00
N THR A 226 -5.10 2.73 10.98
CA THR A 226 -3.74 2.19 11.04
C THR A 226 -2.93 2.92 12.13
N ASP A 227 -1.60 2.89 12.06
CA ASP A 227 -0.66 3.51 13.02
C ASP A 227 0.04 4.77 12.48
N VAL A 228 -0.39 5.31 11.35
CA VAL A 228 0.12 6.56 10.77
C VAL A 228 -0.98 7.62 10.66
N ASP A 229 -0.61 8.90 10.88
CA ASP A 229 -1.58 10.03 10.86
C ASP A 229 -2.12 10.31 9.47
N ALA A 230 -1.31 10.10 8.44
CA ALA A 230 -1.66 10.30 7.05
C ALA A 230 -0.68 9.53 6.15
N VAL A 231 -1.02 9.37 4.88
CA VAL A 231 -0.07 8.99 3.84
C VAL A 231 0.88 10.17 3.63
N CYS A 232 2.18 9.92 3.64
CA CYS A 232 3.19 10.94 3.38
C CYS A 232 3.68 10.83 1.93
N VAL A 233 4.17 11.93 1.36
CA VAL A 233 4.68 11.95 -0.02
C VAL A 233 5.94 11.11 -0.23
N VAL A 234 6.67 10.80 0.84
CA VAL A 234 7.82 9.87 0.87
C VAL A 234 7.85 9.09 2.17
N ASP A 235 8.64 8.02 2.20
CA ASP A 235 8.86 7.22 3.41
C ASP A 235 9.53 8.09 4.52
N PRO A 236 8.90 8.24 5.70
CA PRO A 236 9.47 8.99 6.83
C PRO A 236 10.83 8.48 7.33
N ARG A 237 11.19 7.25 6.99
CA ARG A 237 12.51 6.68 7.30
C ARG A 237 13.62 7.24 6.40
N ILE A 238 13.27 7.79 5.24
CA ILE A 238 14.22 8.38 4.28
C ILE A 238 14.30 9.89 4.45
N VAL A 239 13.15 10.56 4.61
CA VAL A 239 13.04 12.01 4.83
C VAL A 239 12.28 12.23 6.12
N ALA A 240 12.87 12.96 7.08
CA ALA A 240 12.19 13.29 8.33
C ALA A 240 11.06 14.30 8.08
N ASP A 241 9.93 14.12 8.76
CA ASP A 241 8.74 14.99 8.70
C ASP A 241 8.29 15.35 7.27
N PRO A 242 8.05 14.35 6.40
CA PRO A 242 7.67 14.62 5.02
C PRO A 242 6.26 15.21 4.93
N VAL A 243 5.98 15.88 3.83
CA VAL A 243 4.64 16.45 3.57
C VAL A 243 3.57 15.36 3.63
N ALA A 244 2.52 15.60 4.42
CA ALA A 244 1.36 14.73 4.49
C ALA A 244 0.39 14.99 3.33
N VAL A 245 -0.13 13.94 2.73
CA VAL A 245 -1.09 13.97 1.62
C VAL A 245 -2.50 14.06 2.19
N LYS A 246 -3.21 15.15 1.94
CA LYS A 246 -4.60 15.32 2.36
C LYS A 246 -5.58 14.52 1.51
N GLN A 247 -5.37 14.54 0.20
CA GLN A 247 -6.22 13.88 -0.78
C GLN A 247 -5.35 13.18 -1.84
N ILE A 248 -5.77 11.99 -2.25
CA ILE A 248 -5.13 11.18 -3.27
C ILE A 248 -6.19 10.45 -4.08
N THR A 249 -5.97 10.23 -5.38
CA THR A 249 -6.91 9.40 -6.16
C THR A 249 -6.63 7.91 -5.95
N TYR A 250 -7.62 7.06 -6.27
CA TYR A 250 -7.43 5.60 -6.27
C TYR A 250 -6.29 5.17 -7.17
N ARG A 251 -6.16 5.83 -8.34
CA ARG A 251 -5.11 5.53 -9.30
C ARG A 251 -3.73 5.86 -8.74
N GLU A 252 -3.57 7.06 -8.17
CA GLU A 252 -2.33 7.48 -7.51
C GLU A 252 -1.95 6.55 -6.36
N MET A 253 -2.93 6.19 -5.51
CA MET A 253 -2.69 5.29 -4.38
C MET A 253 -2.24 3.90 -4.83
N ARG A 254 -2.83 3.37 -5.92
CA ARG A 254 -2.42 2.08 -6.50
C ARG A 254 -0.98 2.11 -7.02
N GLU A 255 -0.60 3.18 -7.74
CA GLU A 255 0.77 3.37 -8.22
C GLU A 255 1.78 3.40 -7.07
N LEU A 256 1.47 4.13 -5.99
CA LEU A 256 2.32 4.20 -4.81
C LEU A 256 2.41 2.86 -4.07
N SER A 257 1.29 2.15 -3.92
CA SER A 257 1.26 0.83 -3.26
C SER A 257 2.10 -0.19 -4.02
N TYR A 258 1.99 -0.21 -5.36
CA TYR A 258 2.82 -1.03 -6.23
C TYR A 258 4.31 -0.70 -6.08
N ALA A 259 4.65 0.58 -5.96
CA ALA A 259 6.02 1.06 -5.80
C ALA A 259 6.62 0.84 -4.39
N GLY A 260 5.87 0.23 -3.47
CA GLY A 260 6.37 -0.13 -2.13
C GLY A 260 5.82 0.69 -0.97
N PHE A 261 4.85 1.57 -1.19
CA PHE A 261 4.11 2.21 -0.10
C PHE A 261 3.29 1.17 0.66
N SER A 262 3.58 0.99 1.94
CA SER A 262 3.02 -0.09 2.75
C SER A 262 1.77 0.28 3.55
N VAL A 263 1.19 1.46 3.32
CA VAL A 263 0.04 1.96 4.10
C VAL A 263 -1.26 1.25 3.71
N PHE A 264 -1.40 0.92 2.43
CA PHE A 264 -2.57 0.22 1.90
C PHE A 264 -2.12 -0.81 0.86
N HIS A 265 -2.78 -1.98 0.83
CA HIS A 265 -2.50 -2.98 -0.21
C HIS A 265 -3.27 -2.60 -1.48
N ASP A 266 -2.63 -2.68 -2.65
CA ASP A 266 -3.20 -2.21 -3.92
C ASP A 266 -4.50 -2.91 -4.31
N GLU A 267 -4.61 -4.22 -4.08
CA GLU A 267 -5.82 -5.00 -4.35
C GLU A 267 -6.99 -4.66 -3.41
N ALA A 268 -6.70 -4.12 -2.22
CA ALA A 268 -7.73 -3.82 -1.23
C ALA A 268 -8.66 -2.66 -1.64
N LEU A 269 -8.27 -1.85 -2.62
CA LEU A 269 -9.07 -0.72 -3.09
C LEU A 269 -10.09 -1.09 -4.18
N GLU A 270 -9.97 -2.25 -4.82
CA GLU A 270 -10.78 -2.63 -5.97
C GLU A 270 -12.30 -2.57 -5.69
N PRO A 271 -12.84 -3.15 -4.59
CA PRO A 271 -14.29 -3.11 -4.33
C PRO A 271 -14.84 -1.70 -4.14
N VAL A 272 -14.11 -0.83 -3.41
CA VAL A 272 -14.54 0.54 -3.15
C VAL A 272 -14.33 1.46 -4.34
N PHE A 273 -13.32 1.21 -5.18
CA PHE A 273 -13.11 1.91 -6.43
C PHE A 273 -14.29 1.73 -7.39
N HIS A 274 -14.72 0.49 -7.62
CA HIS A 274 -15.86 0.19 -8.49
C HIS A 274 -17.19 0.74 -7.95
N ALA A 275 -17.31 0.80 -6.62
CA ALA A 275 -18.50 1.37 -5.97
C ALA A 275 -18.44 2.90 -5.81
N GLY A 276 -17.33 3.56 -6.14
CA GLY A 276 -17.14 5.00 -6.00
C GLY A 276 -17.14 5.50 -4.55
N ILE A 277 -16.82 4.63 -3.58
CA ILE A 277 -16.86 4.94 -2.14
C ILE A 277 -15.55 5.58 -1.71
N ARG A 278 -15.60 6.70 -1.04
CA ARG A 278 -14.43 7.38 -0.48
C ARG A 278 -13.80 6.55 0.63
N VAL A 279 -12.46 6.52 0.67
CA VAL A 279 -11.70 5.86 1.73
C VAL A 279 -10.93 6.89 2.54
N ASN A 280 -10.96 6.81 3.87
CA ASN A 280 -10.18 7.66 4.75
C ASN A 280 -9.16 6.82 5.54
N VAL A 281 -7.89 7.05 5.31
CA VAL A 281 -6.79 6.44 6.08
C VAL A 281 -6.54 7.28 7.32
N ARG A 282 -6.68 6.71 8.53
CA ARG A 282 -6.63 7.41 9.81
C ARG A 282 -5.74 6.70 10.82
N ASN A 283 -5.33 7.40 11.87
CA ASN A 283 -4.52 6.85 12.95
C ASN A 283 -5.38 6.47 14.16
N THR A 284 -5.27 5.22 14.61
CA THR A 284 -5.90 4.76 15.86
C THR A 284 -5.33 5.47 17.10
N ASN A 285 -4.06 5.86 17.06
CA ASN A 285 -3.40 6.52 18.19
C ASN A 285 -3.54 8.06 18.19
N ASN A 286 -4.02 8.63 17.08
CA ASN A 286 -4.31 10.05 16.90
C ASN A 286 -5.61 10.21 16.10
N PRO A 287 -6.77 9.87 16.70
CA PRO A 287 -8.05 9.86 15.99
C PRO A 287 -8.54 11.25 15.56
N ASP A 288 -7.99 12.32 16.11
CA ASP A 288 -8.33 13.70 15.73
C ASP A 288 -7.61 14.15 14.45
N ALA A 289 -6.52 13.47 14.05
CA ALA A 289 -5.88 13.73 12.77
C ALA A 289 -6.85 13.47 11.60
N PRO A 290 -6.93 14.39 10.61
CA PRO A 290 -7.90 14.27 9.51
C PRO A 290 -7.64 13.05 8.61
N GLY A 291 -6.41 12.55 8.60
CA GLY A 291 -6.02 11.43 7.74
C GLY A 291 -5.77 11.83 6.30
N THR A 292 -5.71 10.82 5.44
CA THR A 292 -5.65 10.96 3.98
C THR A 292 -6.93 10.43 3.36
N MET A 293 -7.58 11.26 2.55
CA MET A 293 -8.78 10.88 1.82
C MET A 293 -8.42 10.33 0.43
N ILE A 294 -8.81 9.09 0.15
CA ILE A 294 -8.69 8.48 -1.18
C ILE A 294 -10.02 8.67 -1.91
N LEU A 295 -9.97 9.27 -3.10
CA LEU A 295 -11.12 9.75 -3.86
C LEU A 295 -11.11 9.23 -5.31
N PRO A 296 -12.27 9.21 -6.00
CA PRO A 296 -12.31 8.95 -7.44
C PRO A 296 -11.58 10.03 -8.28
N ALA A 297 -11.63 11.27 -7.82
CA ALA A 297 -10.98 12.43 -8.45
C ALA A 297 -10.67 13.51 -7.40
N ARG A 298 -9.63 14.31 -7.65
CA ARG A 298 -9.22 15.47 -6.83
C ARG A 298 -8.76 16.62 -7.70
N ASP A 299 -8.59 17.80 -7.11
CA ASP A 299 -7.87 18.88 -7.80
C ASP A 299 -6.35 18.58 -7.78
N ALA A 300 -5.85 18.18 -8.92
CA ALA A 300 -4.44 17.84 -9.08
C ALA A 300 -3.50 19.05 -9.06
N ASN A 301 -4.02 20.30 -9.17
CA ASN A 301 -3.20 21.50 -9.13
C ASN A 301 -2.75 21.84 -7.70
N GLU A 302 -3.51 21.46 -6.68
CA GLU A 302 -3.11 21.69 -5.27
C GLU A 302 -1.83 20.95 -4.90
N LEU A 303 -1.68 19.72 -5.40
CA LEU A 303 -0.51 18.88 -5.15
C LEU A 303 -0.23 18.03 -6.41
N PRO A 304 0.55 18.55 -7.38
CA PRO A 304 0.76 17.85 -8.65
C PRO A 304 1.42 16.47 -8.51
N ILE A 305 2.31 16.33 -7.53
CA ILE A 305 2.97 15.06 -7.16
C ILE A 305 2.49 14.69 -5.76
N VAL A 306 1.94 13.49 -5.59
CA VAL A 306 1.43 13.00 -4.32
C VAL A 306 2.36 12.01 -3.64
N GLY A 307 3.37 11.53 -4.35
CA GLY A 307 4.30 10.60 -3.73
C GLY A 307 5.52 10.25 -4.57
N ILE A 308 6.58 9.91 -3.84
CA ILE A 308 7.82 9.36 -4.37
C ILE A 308 8.08 8.07 -3.58
N ALA A 309 7.96 6.95 -4.25
CA ALA A 309 8.14 5.62 -3.67
C ALA A 309 9.36 4.93 -4.27
N ALA A 310 9.98 4.02 -3.53
CA ALA A 310 11.09 3.24 -4.04
C ALA A 310 11.06 1.82 -3.47
N THR A 311 11.37 0.85 -4.32
CA THR A 311 11.49 -0.54 -3.90
C THR A 311 12.67 -1.21 -4.60
N SER A 312 13.39 -2.08 -3.88
CA SER A 312 14.55 -2.81 -4.38
C SER A 312 14.19 -4.26 -4.73
N GLY A 313 15.17 -5.02 -5.18
CA GLY A 313 15.05 -6.45 -5.46
C GLY A 313 14.62 -6.75 -6.89
N PHE A 314 15.06 -5.93 -7.85
CA PHE A 314 14.84 -6.14 -9.27
C PHE A 314 16.10 -6.49 -10.01
N CYS A 315 15.91 -7.22 -11.10
CA CYS A 315 16.93 -7.44 -12.13
C CYS A 315 16.36 -7.11 -13.52
N SER A 316 17.24 -6.86 -14.47
CA SER A 316 16.93 -6.63 -15.87
C SER A 316 17.53 -7.72 -16.73
N LEU A 317 16.71 -8.36 -17.55
CA LEU A 317 17.16 -9.18 -18.67
C LEU A 317 17.23 -8.28 -19.91
N TYR A 318 18.43 -8.00 -20.39
CA TYR A 318 18.67 -7.30 -21.63
C TYR A 318 18.82 -8.32 -22.78
N VAL A 319 18.13 -8.05 -23.89
CA VAL A 319 18.17 -8.86 -25.11
C VAL A 319 18.33 -7.91 -26.30
N SER A 320 19.36 -8.11 -27.10
CA SER A 320 19.62 -7.33 -28.32
C SER A 320 19.67 -8.24 -29.55
N LYS A 321 19.05 -7.76 -30.62
CA LYS A 321 19.11 -8.41 -31.95
C LYS A 321 18.97 -7.36 -33.04
N TYR A 322 19.92 -7.35 -33.97
CA TYR A 322 19.86 -6.44 -35.11
C TYR A 322 18.59 -6.67 -35.94
N LEU A 323 17.89 -5.60 -36.27
CA LEU A 323 16.58 -5.59 -36.94
C LEU A 323 15.47 -6.26 -36.12
N MET A 324 15.55 -6.28 -34.79
CA MET A 324 14.53 -6.83 -33.90
C MET A 324 13.13 -6.25 -34.21
N ASN A 325 13.05 -4.95 -34.51
CA ASN A 325 11.80 -4.24 -34.83
C ASN A 325 11.11 -4.76 -36.10
N ARG A 326 11.81 -5.44 -36.99
CA ARG A 326 11.23 -6.06 -38.19
C ARG A 326 10.81 -7.52 -37.97
N GLU A 327 11.20 -8.11 -36.86
CA GLU A 327 10.89 -9.49 -36.53
C GLU A 327 9.55 -9.58 -35.78
N VAL A 328 8.46 -9.83 -36.54
CA VAL A 328 7.11 -9.91 -35.98
C VAL A 328 7.04 -10.96 -34.87
N GLY A 329 6.52 -10.54 -33.71
CA GLY A 329 6.34 -11.41 -32.54
C GLY A 329 7.61 -11.66 -31.71
N PHE A 330 8.71 -10.91 -31.91
CA PHE A 330 9.92 -11.06 -31.10
C PHE A 330 9.64 -10.94 -29.61
N GLY A 331 9.00 -9.83 -29.15
CA GLY A 331 8.63 -9.62 -27.76
C GLY A 331 7.72 -10.71 -27.21
N ARG A 332 6.72 -11.17 -27.99
CA ARG A 332 5.86 -12.29 -27.60
C ARG A 332 6.66 -13.56 -27.29
N ARG A 333 7.67 -13.89 -28.11
CA ARG A 333 8.48 -15.08 -27.87
C ARG A 333 9.36 -14.94 -26.62
N VAL A 334 9.90 -13.75 -26.37
CA VAL A 334 10.63 -13.48 -25.11
C VAL A 334 9.69 -13.72 -23.90
N LEU A 335 8.50 -13.15 -23.94
CA LEU A 335 7.51 -13.29 -22.86
C LEU A 335 7.01 -14.74 -22.74
N ASN A 336 6.84 -15.46 -23.84
CA ASN A 336 6.46 -16.88 -23.82
C ASN A 336 7.48 -17.75 -23.08
N VAL A 337 8.78 -17.49 -23.29
CA VAL A 337 9.84 -18.20 -22.55
C VAL A 337 9.76 -17.91 -21.06
N LEU A 338 9.49 -16.66 -20.66
CA LEU A 338 9.34 -16.29 -19.25
C LEU A 338 8.06 -16.90 -18.64
N GLU A 339 6.94 -16.91 -19.38
CA GLU A 339 5.68 -17.52 -18.98
C GLU A 339 5.84 -19.02 -18.69
N ASP A 340 6.45 -19.76 -19.62
CA ASP A 340 6.70 -21.21 -19.47
C ASP A 340 7.61 -21.53 -18.25
N GLU A 341 8.48 -20.61 -17.87
CA GLU A 341 9.35 -20.75 -16.69
C GLU A 341 8.73 -20.15 -15.42
N GLY A 342 7.48 -19.67 -15.49
CA GLY A 342 6.75 -19.10 -14.36
C GLY A 342 7.32 -17.79 -13.83
N VAL A 343 7.97 -16.98 -14.69
CA VAL A 343 8.60 -15.71 -14.33
C VAL A 343 7.71 -14.53 -14.72
N PRO A 344 7.06 -13.85 -13.78
CA PRO A 344 6.33 -12.63 -14.07
C PRO A 344 7.29 -11.48 -14.35
N PHE A 345 6.89 -10.55 -15.23
CA PHE A 345 7.63 -9.32 -15.49
C PHE A 345 6.89 -8.11 -14.94
N GLU A 346 7.64 -7.04 -14.65
CA GLU A 346 7.10 -5.78 -14.14
C GLU A 346 7.03 -4.73 -15.26
N HIS A 347 8.12 -4.55 -16.01
CA HIS A 347 8.23 -3.57 -17.09
C HIS A 347 9.06 -4.12 -18.25
N MET A 348 8.82 -3.60 -19.44
CA MET A 348 9.50 -4.04 -20.64
C MET A 348 9.84 -2.84 -21.56
N PRO A 349 10.82 -2.01 -21.21
CA PRO A 349 11.35 -0.99 -22.10
C PRO A 349 11.91 -1.60 -23.38
N THR A 350 11.53 -1.04 -24.54
CA THR A 350 11.89 -1.59 -25.84
C THR A 350 12.47 -0.50 -26.72
N GLY A 351 13.68 -0.74 -27.24
CA GLY A 351 14.34 0.04 -28.27
C GLY A 351 14.06 -0.49 -29.67
N ILE A 352 14.85 -0.05 -30.66
CA ILE A 352 14.72 -0.51 -32.06
C ILE A 352 15.26 -1.94 -32.20
N ASP A 353 16.45 -2.20 -31.67
CA ASP A 353 17.17 -3.45 -31.79
C ASP A 353 17.43 -4.14 -30.44
N ASN A 354 16.76 -3.70 -29.37
CA ASN A 354 16.91 -4.27 -28.04
C ASN A 354 15.64 -4.13 -27.22
N MET A 355 15.55 -4.95 -26.20
CA MET A 355 14.54 -4.84 -25.15
C MET A 355 15.11 -5.25 -23.81
N SER A 356 14.59 -4.64 -22.76
CA SER A 356 14.88 -5.05 -21.39
C SER A 356 13.61 -5.57 -20.73
N VAL A 357 13.71 -6.65 -19.98
CA VAL A 357 12.59 -7.15 -19.16
C VAL A 357 12.98 -7.01 -17.71
N ILE A 358 12.24 -6.18 -16.98
CA ILE A 358 12.45 -5.94 -15.56
C ILE A 358 11.58 -6.91 -14.77
N MET A 359 12.20 -7.63 -13.83
CA MET A 359 11.51 -8.64 -13.02
C MET A 359 12.06 -8.68 -11.60
N ARG A 360 11.32 -9.31 -10.69
CA ARG A 360 11.73 -9.52 -9.30
C ARG A 360 12.85 -10.56 -9.22
N GLU A 361 13.99 -10.21 -8.60
CA GLU A 361 15.12 -11.16 -8.40
C GLU A 361 14.69 -12.43 -7.66
N SER A 362 13.75 -12.31 -6.70
CA SER A 362 13.24 -13.45 -5.94
C SER A 362 12.51 -14.49 -6.79
N ARG A 363 12.04 -14.12 -7.98
CA ARG A 363 11.41 -15.01 -8.96
C ARG A 363 12.35 -15.48 -10.06
N PHE A 364 13.52 -14.87 -10.17
CA PHE A 364 14.51 -15.15 -11.19
C PHE A 364 15.79 -15.74 -10.58
N THR A 365 15.67 -16.98 -10.10
CA THR A 365 16.76 -17.71 -9.46
C THR A 365 17.86 -18.07 -10.46
N PRO A 366 19.11 -18.37 -10.04
CA PRO A 366 20.18 -18.79 -10.96
C PRO A 366 19.80 -19.99 -11.85
N ALA A 367 19.05 -20.95 -11.31
CA ALA A 367 18.58 -22.11 -12.09
C ALA A 367 17.52 -21.72 -13.14
N THR A 368 16.62 -20.78 -12.81
CA THR A 368 15.63 -20.25 -13.76
C THR A 368 16.31 -19.40 -14.83
N GLU A 369 17.28 -18.56 -14.46
CA GLU A 369 18.10 -17.77 -15.38
C GLU A 369 18.77 -18.65 -16.42
N GLU A 370 19.45 -19.72 -16.00
CA GLU A 370 20.12 -20.63 -16.93
C GLU A 370 19.14 -21.23 -17.96
N ARG A 371 17.94 -21.65 -17.52
CA ARG A 371 16.94 -22.22 -18.43
C ARG A 371 16.40 -21.17 -19.40
N VAL A 372 16.06 -19.98 -18.91
CA VAL A 372 15.55 -18.85 -19.71
C VAL A 372 16.59 -18.45 -20.78
N LEU A 373 17.84 -18.19 -20.37
CA LEU A 373 18.89 -17.78 -21.31
C LEU A 373 19.17 -18.84 -22.37
N ARG A 374 19.18 -20.12 -22.00
CA ARG A 374 19.37 -21.23 -22.94
C ARG A 374 18.24 -21.28 -23.98
N ARG A 375 16.99 -21.11 -23.55
CA ARG A 375 15.83 -21.10 -24.43
C ARG A 375 15.84 -19.90 -25.35
N LEU A 376 16.08 -18.69 -24.84
CA LEU A 376 16.15 -17.47 -25.64
C LEU A 376 17.23 -17.56 -26.72
N ARG A 377 18.41 -18.11 -26.40
CA ARG A 377 19.46 -18.36 -27.41
C ARG A 377 18.99 -19.28 -28.54
N LYS A 378 18.28 -20.35 -28.17
CA LYS A 378 17.78 -21.35 -29.13
C LYS A 378 16.63 -20.80 -30.00
N GLU A 379 15.69 -20.08 -29.40
CA GLU A 379 14.44 -19.68 -30.06
C GLU A 379 14.56 -18.35 -30.81
N LEU A 380 15.41 -17.44 -30.36
CA LEU A 380 15.51 -16.07 -30.88
C LEU A 380 16.85 -15.76 -31.56
N ALA A 381 17.90 -16.52 -31.24
CA ALA A 381 19.28 -16.27 -31.69
C ALA A 381 19.65 -14.77 -31.53
N PRO A 382 19.61 -14.21 -30.32
CA PRO A 382 19.94 -12.80 -30.06
C PRO A 382 21.48 -12.60 -30.27
N ASP A 383 21.83 -11.36 -30.64
CA ASP A 383 23.25 -10.99 -30.78
C ASP A 383 23.91 -10.84 -29.40
N GLU A 384 23.16 -10.29 -28.42
CA GLU A 384 23.66 -10.11 -27.07
C GLU A 384 22.53 -10.35 -26.03
N MET A 385 22.91 -10.92 -24.89
CA MET A 385 22.05 -11.01 -23.70
C MET A 385 22.88 -10.81 -22.46
N SER A 386 22.35 -10.05 -21.51
CA SER A 386 22.95 -9.85 -20.19
C SER A 386 21.89 -9.76 -19.09
N ILE A 387 22.29 -10.07 -17.86
CA ILE A 387 21.48 -9.87 -16.67
C ILE A 387 22.15 -8.84 -15.78
N GLU A 388 21.40 -7.80 -15.46
CA GLU A 388 21.80 -6.78 -14.50
C GLU A 388 20.99 -6.96 -13.21
N ARG A 389 21.68 -7.07 -12.07
CA ARG A 389 21.09 -7.31 -10.76
C ARG A 389 21.27 -6.12 -9.81
N GLY A 390 20.60 -6.18 -8.65
CA GLY A 390 20.72 -5.15 -7.63
C GLY A 390 20.04 -3.83 -8.02
N LEU A 391 18.99 -3.91 -8.83
CA LEU A 391 18.22 -2.75 -9.26
C LEU A 391 17.13 -2.40 -8.26
N ALA A 392 16.80 -1.11 -8.23
CA ALA A 392 15.63 -0.56 -7.57
C ALA A 392 14.82 0.27 -8.55
N LEU A 393 13.51 0.29 -8.33
CA LEU A 393 12.59 1.17 -9.05
C LEU A 393 12.19 2.31 -8.12
N VAL A 394 12.38 3.55 -8.60
CA VAL A 394 11.90 4.78 -7.95
C VAL A 394 10.77 5.33 -8.79
N MET A 395 9.62 5.55 -8.18
CA MET A 395 8.44 6.09 -8.84
C MET A 395 8.09 7.46 -8.30
N VAL A 396 7.83 8.40 -9.20
CA VAL A 396 7.22 9.71 -8.92
C VAL A 396 5.78 9.63 -9.40
N VAL A 397 4.83 9.84 -8.50
CA VAL A 397 3.40 9.63 -8.76
C VAL A 397 2.60 10.90 -8.54
N GLY A 398 1.71 11.22 -9.46
CA GLY A 398 0.75 12.32 -9.34
C GLY A 398 0.03 12.64 -10.64
N GLU A 399 -1.30 12.71 -10.61
CA GLU A 399 -2.13 13.07 -11.78
C GLU A 399 -1.86 14.51 -12.26
N GLY A 400 -1.32 15.37 -11.40
CA GLY A 400 -0.92 16.73 -11.76
C GLY A 400 0.29 16.82 -12.68
N MET A 401 0.99 15.70 -12.92
CA MET A 401 2.07 15.65 -13.93
C MET A 401 1.53 15.63 -15.34
N ARG A 402 0.29 15.24 -15.50
CA ARG A 402 -0.35 15.11 -16.82
C ARG A 402 -0.34 16.46 -17.53
N HIS A 403 0.20 16.48 -18.72
CA HIS A 403 0.34 17.69 -19.56
C HIS A 403 1.18 18.81 -18.93
N GLN A 404 1.90 18.57 -17.81
CA GLN A 404 2.79 19.56 -17.21
C GLN A 404 4.18 19.52 -17.83
N VAL A 405 4.53 20.56 -18.58
CA VAL A 405 5.84 20.68 -19.23
C VAL A 405 6.96 20.74 -18.19
N GLY A 406 8.02 19.97 -18.41
CA GLY A 406 9.26 20.03 -17.61
C GLY A 406 9.30 19.10 -16.41
N THR A 407 8.23 18.37 -16.08
CA THR A 407 8.20 17.48 -14.91
C THR A 407 9.25 16.36 -15.01
N ALA A 408 9.35 15.67 -16.15
CA ALA A 408 10.37 14.66 -16.36
C ALA A 408 11.80 15.21 -16.31
N GLY A 409 12.03 16.39 -16.91
CA GLY A 409 13.33 17.07 -16.85
C GLY A 409 13.75 17.42 -15.43
N ARG A 410 12.79 17.89 -14.58
CA ARG A 410 13.03 18.16 -13.16
C ARG A 410 13.41 16.88 -12.40
N ALA A 411 12.70 15.77 -12.63
CA ALA A 411 13.01 14.50 -11.99
C ALA A 411 14.42 14.01 -12.36
N CYS A 412 14.74 13.98 -13.66
CA CYS A 412 16.07 13.56 -14.12
C CYS A 412 17.18 14.47 -13.55
N SER A 413 16.97 15.78 -13.55
CA SER A 413 17.94 16.73 -12.97
C SER A 413 18.14 16.53 -11.47
N ALA A 414 17.07 16.22 -10.74
CA ALA A 414 17.12 15.94 -9.30
C ALA A 414 17.92 14.68 -8.99
N ILE A 415 17.67 13.60 -9.75
CA ILE A 415 18.41 12.33 -9.60
C ILE A 415 19.89 12.51 -9.96
N ALA A 416 20.17 13.18 -11.08
CA ALA A 416 21.55 13.50 -11.49
C ALA A 416 22.27 14.40 -10.47
N GLY A 417 21.59 15.42 -9.93
CA GLY A 417 22.10 16.29 -8.87
C GLY A 417 22.41 15.56 -7.57
N ALA A 418 21.73 14.44 -7.30
CA ALA A 418 22.02 13.55 -6.18
C ALA A 418 23.18 12.56 -6.46
N GLY A 419 23.84 12.67 -7.62
CA GLY A 419 24.96 11.79 -8.02
C GLY A 419 24.53 10.37 -8.37
N VAL A 420 23.28 10.18 -8.80
CA VAL A 420 22.71 8.86 -9.10
C VAL A 420 22.57 8.68 -10.61
N ASN A 421 23.12 7.57 -11.14
CA ASN A 421 22.91 7.17 -12.52
C ASN A 421 21.54 6.56 -12.74
N LEU A 422 20.96 6.82 -13.92
CA LEU A 422 19.71 6.23 -14.37
C LEU A 422 20.02 5.02 -15.28
N GLU A 423 19.62 3.84 -14.85
CA GLU A 423 19.71 2.60 -15.62
C GLU A 423 18.53 2.43 -16.57
N MET A 424 17.36 3.00 -16.19
CA MET A 424 16.13 2.93 -16.96
C MET A 424 15.22 4.10 -16.65
N ILE A 425 14.48 4.57 -17.66
CA ILE A 425 13.38 5.52 -17.51
C ILE A 425 12.15 4.95 -18.21
N ASN A 426 11.02 4.93 -17.52
CA ASN A 426 9.74 4.53 -18.10
C ASN A 426 8.65 5.50 -17.67
N GLN A 427 7.92 6.05 -18.65
CA GLN A 427 6.71 6.85 -18.45
C GLN A 427 5.67 6.38 -19.45
N GLY A 428 4.57 5.81 -18.96
CA GLY A 428 3.46 5.38 -19.79
C GLY A 428 2.61 6.55 -20.28
N SER A 429 1.78 6.32 -21.28
CA SER A 429 0.84 7.32 -21.82
C SER A 429 -0.24 7.78 -20.83
N SER A 430 -0.37 7.13 -19.68
CA SER A 430 -1.26 7.57 -18.59
C SER A 430 -0.77 8.84 -17.90
N GLU A 431 0.56 9.12 -17.96
CA GLU A 431 1.24 10.27 -17.33
C GLU A 431 0.98 10.43 -15.81
N VAL A 432 0.50 9.39 -15.14
CA VAL A 432 0.23 9.41 -13.68
C VAL A 432 1.48 9.09 -12.88
N SER A 433 2.40 8.32 -13.47
CA SER A 433 3.66 7.94 -12.83
C SER A 433 4.83 8.02 -13.79
N MET A 434 6.00 8.36 -13.25
CA MET A 434 7.31 8.21 -13.90
C MET A 434 8.13 7.23 -13.07
N MET A 435 8.77 6.29 -13.74
CA MET A 435 9.59 5.26 -13.10
C MET A 435 11.03 5.39 -13.54
N PHE A 436 11.94 5.29 -12.58
CA PHE A 436 13.38 5.34 -12.76
C PHE A 436 14.00 4.07 -12.18
N GLY A 437 14.72 3.33 -13.02
CA GLY A 437 15.58 2.23 -12.57
C GLY A 437 16.94 2.79 -12.13
N ILE A 438 17.38 2.42 -10.94
CA ILE A 438 18.66 2.82 -10.36
C ILE A 438 19.31 1.64 -9.64
N LYS A 439 20.59 1.75 -9.27
CA LYS A 439 21.19 0.79 -8.34
C LYS A 439 20.60 0.93 -6.94
N SER A 440 20.27 -0.19 -6.30
CA SER A 440 19.57 -0.25 -5.00
C SER A 440 20.25 0.54 -3.89
N GLN A 441 21.58 0.62 -3.90
CA GLN A 441 22.36 1.37 -2.92
C GLN A 441 22.10 2.90 -2.96
N HIS A 442 21.54 3.41 -4.05
CA HIS A 442 21.29 4.85 -4.25
C HIS A 442 19.85 5.29 -3.96
N ILE A 443 18.97 4.39 -3.48
CA ILE A 443 17.55 4.71 -3.20
C ILE A 443 17.42 5.97 -2.35
N ALA A 444 18.11 6.03 -1.21
CA ALA A 444 17.95 7.15 -0.28
C ALA A 444 18.40 8.49 -0.90
N ALA A 445 19.46 8.48 -1.69
CA ALA A 445 19.96 9.70 -2.36
C ALA A 445 18.97 10.18 -3.44
N ALA A 446 18.48 9.26 -4.29
CA ALA A 446 17.51 9.59 -5.33
C ALA A 446 16.18 10.10 -4.76
N VAL A 447 15.65 9.44 -3.72
CA VAL A 447 14.39 9.84 -3.08
C VAL A 447 14.50 11.21 -2.42
N ARG A 448 15.60 11.49 -1.70
CA ARG A 448 15.84 12.82 -1.12
C ARG A 448 15.98 13.90 -2.20
N GLY A 449 16.77 13.67 -3.25
CA GLY A 449 16.93 14.62 -4.35
C GLY A 449 15.59 14.94 -5.04
N LEU A 450 14.77 13.93 -5.28
CA LEU A 450 13.42 14.11 -5.82
C LEU A 450 12.51 14.87 -4.85
N TYR A 451 12.56 14.55 -3.54
CA TYR A 451 11.78 15.23 -2.53
C TYR A 451 12.13 16.72 -2.48
N ASP A 452 13.40 17.06 -2.39
CA ASP A 452 13.88 18.46 -2.36
C ASP A 452 13.49 19.24 -3.62
N ALA A 453 13.46 18.55 -4.76
CA ALA A 453 13.05 19.17 -6.01
C ALA A 453 11.55 19.46 -6.06
N TYR A 454 10.69 18.56 -5.60
CA TYR A 454 9.24 18.72 -5.72
C TYR A 454 8.56 19.35 -4.51
N PHE A 455 9.15 19.19 -3.32
CA PHE A 455 8.64 19.70 -2.04
C PHE A 455 9.68 20.60 -1.35
N PRO A 456 10.17 21.66 -2.01
CA PRO A 456 11.18 22.53 -1.40
C PRO A 456 10.62 23.15 -0.10
N PRO A 457 11.43 23.30 0.96
CA PRO A 457 11.00 23.98 2.17
C PRO A 457 10.46 25.36 1.80
N ALA A 458 9.37 25.76 2.46
CA ALA A 458 8.78 27.08 2.24
C ALA A 458 9.89 28.11 2.39
N LYS A 459 10.16 28.91 1.35
CA LYS A 459 11.11 30.02 1.46
C LYS A 459 10.68 30.88 2.65
N PRO A 460 11.57 31.19 3.60
CA PRO A 460 11.21 32.09 4.68
C PRO A 460 10.64 33.35 4.03
N ALA A 461 9.43 33.74 4.47
CA ALA A 461 8.79 34.95 3.96
C ALA A 461 9.81 36.06 4.04
N HIS A 462 10.16 36.66 2.91
CA HIS A 462 11.11 37.75 2.85
C HIS A 462 10.72 38.75 3.94
N ALA A 463 11.57 38.93 4.93
CA ALA A 463 11.46 40.04 5.88
C ALA A 463 11.33 41.30 5.02
N LYS A 464 10.17 41.99 5.17
CA LYS A 464 9.99 43.30 4.53
C LYS A 464 11.23 44.09 4.82
N PRO A 465 11.90 44.74 3.83
CA PRO A 465 13.05 45.57 4.11
C PRO A 465 12.59 46.60 5.13
N ALA A 466 13.33 46.69 6.24
CA ALA A 466 13.09 47.68 7.28
C ALA A 466 13.06 49.05 6.59
N ARG A 467 11.95 49.75 6.77
CA ARG A 467 11.74 51.13 6.29
C ARG A 467 12.88 51.97 6.87
N ALA A 468 13.86 52.32 6.03
CA ALA A 468 14.92 53.26 6.40
C ALA A 468 14.28 54.57 6.87
N ALA A 469 14.54 54.93 8.11
CA ALA A 469 14.14 56.22 8.66
C ALA A 469 14.71 57.33 7.80
N SER A 470 13.84 58.14 7.22
CA SER A 470 14.23 59.35 6.48
C SER A 470 14.84 60.36 7.42
N ALA A 471 16.16 60.50 7.39
CA ALA A 471 16.82 61.66 7.94
C ALA A 471 16.79 62.82 6.89
N THR A 472 16.01 63.83 7.21
CA THR A 472 15.92 65.06 6.45
C THR A 472 17.24 65.85 6.59
N ALA A 473 18.01 65.97 5.52
CA ALA A 473 19.04 66.94 5.37
C ALA A 473 18.76 67.74 4.10
N LYS A 474 18.69 69.11 4.24
CA LYS A 474 18.48 70.09 3.17
C LYS A 474 19.68 70.11 2.20
N PRO A 475 19.45 70.34 0.90
CA PRO A 475 20.53 70.43 -0.09
C PRO A 475 21.18 71.79 -0.14
N ALA A 476 22.51 71.81 -0.19
CA ALA A 476 23.32 72.99 -0.57
C ALA A 476 23.49 73.02 -2.10
N THR A 477 23.24 74.18 -2.65
CA THR A 477 23.38 74.50 -4.07
C THR A 477 24.86 74.56 -4.53
N ALA A 478 25.17 73.86 -5.63
CA ALA A 478 26.38 74.07 -6.39
C ALA A 478 26.09 73.99 -7.91
N LYS A 479 26.65 75.04 -8.61
CA LYS A 479 26.47 75.38 -10.03
C LYS A 479 27.05 74.32 -10.99
N ALA A 480 26.38 74.12 -12.11
CA ALA A 480 26.85 73.35 -13.27
C ALA A 480 27.81 74.12 -14.17
N PRO A 481 28.76 73.48 -14.83
CA PRO A 481 29.44 74.01 -16.03
C PRO A 481 28.94 73.31 -17.32
N PRO A 482 29.24 73.90 -18.51
CA PRO A 482 28.39 73.79 -19.70
C PRO A 482 28.74 72.64 -20.65
N THR A 483 27.72 72.23 -21.40
CA THR A 483 27.70 71.20 -22.45
C THR A 483 28.52 71.58 -23.68
N LYS A 484 29.34 70.65 -24.22
CA LYS A 484 29.84 70.65 -25.60
C LYS A 484 29.06 69.64 -26.45
N LYS A 485 28.47 70.17 -27.56
CA LYS A 485 27.87 69.44 -28.66
C LYS A 485 28.93 68.76 -29.49
N VAL A 486 28.69 67.50 -29.91
CA VAL A 486 29.40 66.89 -31.06
C VAL A 486 28.34 66.16 -31.94
N PRO A 487 28.49 66.19 -33.26
CA PRO A 487 27.37 66.01 -34.19
C PRO A 487 27.15 64.61 -34.68
N ALA A 488 25.95 64.42 -35.20
CA ALA A 488 25.41 63.21 -35.81
C ALA A 488 26.17 62.70 -37.04
N ARG A 489 26.34 61.35 -37.17
CA ARG A 489 26.78 60.73 -38.39
C ARG A 489 25.66 59.84 -38.96
N LYS A 490 25.38 60.06 -40.23
CA LYS A 490 24.31 59.44 -41.02
C LYS A 490 24.48 57.93 -41.22
N ALA A 491 23.36 57.27 -41.29
CA ALA A 491 23.20 55.91 -41.71
C ALA A 491 23.40 55.72 -43.23
N THR A 492 23.98 54.57 -43.61
CA THR A 492 23.84 54.02 -44.96
C THR A 492 23.49 52.58 -44.88
N ARG A 493 22.35 52.19 -45.47
CA ARG A 493 21.97 50.82 -45.85
C ARG A 493 22.79 50.36 -47.03
N PRO A 494 23.02 49.10 -47.24
CA PRO A 494 22.87 48.54 -48.58
C PRO A 494 21.83 47.39 -48.63
N LYS A 495 21.20 47.40 -49.80
CA LYS A 495 20.34 46.33 -50.36
C LYS A 495 21.19 45.12 -50.79
N LYS A 496 20.80 43.92 -50.49
CA LYS A 496 20.27 42.90 -51.42
C LYS A 496 19.80 41.74 -50.61
#